data_b33526d897486a0c9a07d74ec2296bab
#
_entry.id   b33526d897486a0c9a07d74ec2296bab
#
_cell.length_a   1.000
_cell.length_b   1.000
_cell.length_c   1.000
_cell.angle_alpha   90.00
_cell.angle_beta   90.00
_cell.angle_gamma   90.00
#
_symmetry.space_group_name_H-M   'P 1'
#
loop_
_entity.id
_entity.type
_entity.pdbx_description
1 polymer ?
#
loop_
_entity_poly.entity_id
_entity_poly.type
_entity_poly.pdbx_seq_one_letter_code
_entity_poly.pdbx_strand_id
1 'polypeptide(L)'
;MVEQHPLKPFLPTHSRILMLGSFPPPRTRWSMDFFYPNFINDMWRIFGIVFRGDKLAFVDVPNKSFKLDEIRKLLTQKGIAIYDTATEVNRLNNNASDKFLEIKTPTNVFSLLKHIPQCSAVCATGGKAAEELSSQLGAEVPKTGECTRFENDCREYLFYKMPSSSRAYPMSLERKAEFYHKMFLETGIL
;
A
#
# COMPACT_ATOMS: atom_id res chain seq x y z
N MET A 1 -10.45 21.74 -4.64
CA MET A 1 -10.90 21.57 -3.22
C MET A 1 -9.97 20.56 -2.59
N VAL A 2 -9.45 20.85 -1.40
CA VAL A 2 -8.56 19.92 -0.67
C VAL A 2 -9.40 18.78 -0.09
N GLU A 3 -8.97 17.54 -0.36
CA GLU A 3 -9.57 16.33 0.20
C GLU A 3 -8.72 15.85 1.38
N GLN A 4 -9.37 15.61 2.54
CA GLN A 4 -8.74 14.98 3.71
C GLN A 4 -8.75 13.45 3.55
N HIS A 5 -7.71 12.79 4.06
CA HIS A 5 -7.65 11.32 4.04
C HIS A 5 -8.80 10.72 4.87
N PRO A 6 -9.68 9.91 4.27
CA PRO A 6 -10.90 9.46 4.94
C PRO A 6 -10.70 8.30 5.92
N LEU A 7 -9.53 7.67 5.93
CA LEU A 7 -9.22 6.53 6.81
C LEU A 7 -8.10 6.89 7.78
N LYS A 8 -8.12 6.25 8.94
CA LYS A 8 -6.99 6.25 9.87
C LYS A 8 -5.96 5.18 9.46
N PRO A 9 -4.68 5.35 9.78
CA PRO A 9 -3.67 4.31 9.55
C PRO A 9 -4.06 2.98 10.21
N PHE A 10 -3.86 1.88 9.50
CA PHE A 10 -4.00 0.54 10.05
C PHE A 10 -2.61 0.03 10.47
N LEU A 11 -2.32 0.06 11.77
CA LEU A 11 -1.00 -0.18 12.33
C LEU A 11 -1.04 -1.26 13.42
N PRO A 12 -1.17 -2.55 13.09
CA PRO A 12 -0.96 -3.62 14.07
C PRO A 12 0.42 -3.47 14.75
N THR A 13 0.48 -3.48 16.08
CA THR A 13 1.68 -3.11 16.86
C THR A 13 2.93 -3.95 16.54
N HIS A 14 2.75 -5.19 16.11
CA HIS A 14 3.82 -6.12 15.74
C HIS A 14 4.10 -6.13 14.22
N SER A 15 3.67 -5.09 13.50
CA SER A 15 3.91 -5.00 12.05
C SER A 15 5.39 -4.92 11.73
N ARG A 16 5.81 -5.70 10.75
CA ARG A 16 7.18 -5.79 10.24
C ARG A 16 7.39 -5.03 8.93
N ILE A 17 6.29 -4.77 8.22
CA ILE A 17 6.27 -3.98 6.99
C ILE A 17 5.15 -2.94 7.04
N LEU A 18 5.43 -1.74 6.53
CA LEU A 18 4.46 -0.66 6.31
C LEU A 18 4.26 -0.47 4.80
N MET A 19 3.07 -0.80 4.30
CA MET A 19 2.71 -0.58 2.91
C MET A 19 1.99 0.75 2.74
N LEU A 20 2.42 1.55 1.77
CA LEU A 20 1.91 2.89 1.53
C LEU A 20 1.47 3.04 0.06
N GLY A 21 0.18 3.36 -0.13
CA GLY A 21 -0.35 3.82 -1.41
C GLY A 21 -0.14 5.32 -1.60
N SER A 22 -0.71 5.89 -2.66
CA SER A 22 -0.69 7.33 -2.89
C SER A 22 -1.79 8.06 -2.10
N PHE A 23 -3.03 7.78 -2.44
CA PHE A 23 -4.26 8.29 -1.81
C PHE A 23 -5.47 7.50 -2.35
N PRO A 24 -6.52 7.28 -1.56
CA PRO A 24 -7.67 6.50 -2.01
C PRO A 24 -8.44 7.21 -3.13
N PRO A 25 -9.13 6.45 -4.00
CA PRO A 25 -10.00 7.03 -5.02
C PRO A 25 -11.22 7.72 -4.38
N PRO A 26 -11.99 8.54 -5.14
CA PRO A 26 -13.24 9.12 -4.64
C PRO A 26 -14.19 8.05 -4.08
N ARG A 27 -14.94 8.40 -3.03
CA ARG A 27 -15.88 7.50 -2.32
C ARG A 27 -16.86 6.77 -3.25
N THR A 28 -17.25 7.39 -4.36
CA THR A 28 -18.13 6.77 -5.37
C THR A 28 -17.57 5.49 -6.02
N ARG A 29 -16.27 5.25 -5.87
CA ARG A 29 -15.58 4.04 -6.38
C ARG A 29 -15.31 2.99 -5.30
N TRP A 30 -15.77 3.21 -4.07
CA TRP A 30 -15.50 2.28 -2.97
C TRP A 30 -16.52 1.15 -2.93
N SER A 31 -16.03 -0.05 -2.74
CA SER A 31 -16.83 -1.25 -2.49
C SER A 31 -16.68 -1.78 -1.07
N MET A 32 -15.75 -1.20 -0.29
CA MET A 32 -15.60 -1.46 1.15
C MET A 32 -14.97 -0.24 1.84
N ASP A 33 -15.11 -0.13 3.16
CA ASP A 33 -14.56 0.97 3.95
C ASP A 33 -13.17 0.63 4.51
N PHE A 34 -12.21 0.47 3.58
CA PHE A 34 -10.81 0.16 3.90
C PHE A 34 -9.89 0.55 2.74
N PHE A 35 -8.58 0.29 2.84
CA PHE A 35 -7.59 0.58 1.81
C PHE A 35 -7.80 -0.24 0.53
N TYR A 36 -7.39 0.31 -0.62
CA TYR A 36 -7.63 -0.27 -1.95
C TYR A 36 -9.10 -0.65 -2.17
N PRO A 37 -10.04 0.29 -1.92
CA PRO A 37 -11.47 0.00 -1.81
C PRO A 37 -12.15 -0.30 -3.14
N ASN A 38 -11.54 0.08 -4.26
CA ASN A 38 -12.16 -0.09 -5.57
C ASN A 38 -12.17 -1.56 -5.99
N PHE A 39 -13.35 -2.13 -6.25
CA PHE A 39 -13.53 -3.53 -6.61
C PHE A 39 -12.70 -3.98 -7.81
N ILE A 40 -12.38 -3.09 -8.75
CA ILE A 40 -11.51 -3.40 -9.89
C ILE A 40 -10.01 -3.28 -9.56
N ASN A 41 -9.61 -2.84 -8.35
CA ASN A 41 -8.22 -2.83 -7.94
C ASN A 41 -7.73 -4.26 -7.66
N ASP A 42 -6.48 -4.54 -7.98
CA ASP A 42 -5.92 -5.89 -7.88
C ASP A 42 -5.31 -6.23 -6.51
N MET A 43 -5.15 -5.28 -5.58
CA MET A 43 -4.42 -5.50 -4.33
C MET A 43 -4.90 -6.75 -3.57
N TRP A 44 -6.19 -6.86 -3.31
CA TRP A 44 -6.71 -8.01 -2.54
C TRP A 44 -6.74 -9.30 -3.34
N ARG A 45 -6.67 -9.23 -4.68
CA ARG A 45 -6.44 -10.40 -5.54
C ARG A 45 -4.99 -10.85 -5.51
N ILE A 46 -4.03 -9.91 -5.49
CA ILE A 46 -2.60 -10.17 -5.27
C ILE A 46 -2.41 -10.89 -3.93
N PHE A 47 -3.00 -10.36 -2.86
CA PHE A 47 -2.97 -11.00 -1.54
C PHE A 47 -3.61 -12.39 -1.53
N GLY A 48 -4.70 -12.57 -2.26
CA GLY A 48 -5.33 -13.88 -2.44
C GLY A 48 -4.38 -14.90 -3.05
N ILE A 49 -3.72 -14.55 -4.15
CA ILE A 49 -2.71 -15.41 -4.79
C ILE A 49 -1.57 -15.71 -3.83
N VAL A 50 -0.98 -14.68 -3.22
CA VAL A 50 0.23 -14.80 -2.40
C VAL A 50 0.00 -15.62 -1.13
N PHE A 51 -1.09 -15.37 -0.41
CA PHE A 51 -1.32 -15.95 0.92
C PHE A 51 -2.26 -17.16 0.93
N ARG A 52 -3.02 -17.41 -0.15
CA ARG A 52 -4.05 -18.45 -0.23
C ARG A 52 -4.00 -19.28 -1.51
N GLY A 53 -3.14 -18.93 -2.48
CA GLY A 53 -3.10 -19.59 -3.78
C GLY A 53 -4.35 -19.37 -4.66
N ASP A 54 -5.25 -18.45 -4.27
CA ASP A 54 -6.50 -18.17 -4.95
C ASP A 54 -6.77 -16.66 -5.02
N LYS A 55 -6.84 -16.14 -6.23
CA LYS A 55 -7.14 -14.70 -6.47
C LYS A 55 -8.50 -14.24 -5.95
N LEU A 56 -9.41 -15.15 -5.69
CA LEU A 56 -10.75 -14.85 -5.18
C LEU A 56 -10.87 -15.03 -3.65
N ALA A 57 -9.81 -15.47 -2.97
CA ALA A 57 -9.85 -15.76 -1.53
C ALA A 57 -10.43 -14.61 -0.70
N PHE A 58 -10.09 -13.36 -1.03
CA PHE A 58 -10.56 -12.15 -0.33
C PHE A 58 -11.63 -11.38 -1.09
N VAL A 59 -12.19 -11.95 -2.16
CA VAL A 59 -13.21 -11.29 -3.01
C VAL A 59 -14.60 -11.81 -2.66
N ASP A 60 -15.53 -10.90 -2.43
CA ASP A 60 -16.95 -11.16 -2.33
C ASP A 60 -17.59 -10.90 -3.70
N VAL A 61 -17.61 -11.93 -4.54
CA VAL A 61 -18.07 -11.82 -5.94
C VAL A 61 -19.55 -11.41 -6.03
N PRO A 62 -20.48 -12.04 -5.26
CA PRO A 62 -21.91 -11.68 -5.31
C PRO A 62 -22.17 -10.19 -5.00
N ASN A 63 -21.48 -9.64 -4.01
CA ASN A 63 -21.67 -8.27 -3.56
C ASN A 63 -20.74 -7.26 -4.27
N LYS A 64 -19.91 -7.71 -5.21
CA LYS A 64 -18.86 -6.91 -5.86
C LYS A 64 -18.03 -6.10 -4.84
N SER A 65 -17.60 -6.78 -3.78
CA SER A 65 -16.86 -6.21 -2.66
C SER A 65 -15.69 -7.12 -2.25
N PHE A 66 -15.10 -6.85 -1.11
CA PHE A 66 -14.04 -7.66 -0.55
C PHE A 66 -14.42 -8.13 0.86
N LYS A 67 -13.84 -9.25 1.30
CA LYS A 67 -14.05 -9.85 2.63
C LYS A 67 -13.21 -9.11 3.67
N LEU A 68 -13.67 -7.94 4.10
CA LEU A 68 -12.92 -6.99 4.93
C LEU A 68 -12.37 -7.61 6.21
N ASP A 69 -13.18 -8.39 6.92
CA ASP A 69 -12.77 -9.00 8.21
C ASP A 69 -11.65 -10.03 8.01
N GLU A 70 -11.70 -10.81 6.93
CA GLU A 70 -10.64 -11.77 6.58
C GLU A 70 -9.34 -11.04 6.19
N ILE A 71 -9.45 -9.92 5.46
CA ILE A 71 -8.32 -9.07 5.10
C ILE A 71 -7.67 -8.50 6.36
N ARG A 72 -8.43 -7.87 7.25
CA ARG A 72 -7.92 -7.30 8.50
C ARG A 72 -7.26 -8.37 9.38
N LYS A 73 -7.89 -9.54 9.48
CA LYS A 73 -7.33 -10.68 10.21
C LYS A 73 -5.99 -11.12 9.65
N LEU A 74 -5.89 -11.27 8.31
CA LEU A 74 -4.63 -11.61 7.65
C LEU A 74 -3.54 -10.57 7.94
N LEU A 75 -3.84 -9.30 7.70
CA LEU A 75 -2.88 -8.21 7.90
C LEU A 75 -2.36 -8.17 9.34
N THR A 76 -3.26 -8.32 10.32
CA THR A 76 -2.89 -8.40 11.72
C THR A 76 -2.01 -9.62 11.99
N GLN A 77 -2.42 -10.82 11.55
CA GLN A 77 -1.66 -12.06 11.78
C GLN A 77 -0.27 -12.03 11.14
N LYS A 78 -0.14 -11.42 9.97
CA LYS A 78 1.11 -11.36 9.22
C LYS A 78 1.99 -10.16 9.59
N GLY A 79 1.49 -9.24 10.40
CA GLY A 79 2.25 -8.05 10.77
C GLY A 79 2.45 -7.10 9.60
N ILE A 80 1.38 -6.77 8.88
CA ILE A 80 1.37 -5.85 7.76
C ILE A 80 0.56 -4.61 8.14
N ALA A 81 1.22 -3.46 8.20
CA ALA A 81 0.62 -2.15 8.37
C ALA A 81 0.30 -1.52 7.01
N ILE A 82 -0.78 -0.75 6.93
CA ILE A 82 -1.18 -0.06 5.69
C ILE A 82 -1.61 1.38 5.99
N TYR A 83 -1.16 2.29 5.13
CA TYR A 83 -1.65 3.65 5.00
C TYR A 83 -1.39 4.19 3.58
N ASP A 84 -1.46 5.51 3.40
CA ASP A 84 -1.13 6.20 2.16
C ASP A 84 -0.08 7.31 2.42
N THR A 85 0.60 7.75 1.37
CA THR A 85 1.70 8.73 1.45
C THR A 85 1.23 10.18 1.62
N ALA A 86 -0.08 10.43 1.55
CA ALA A 86 -0.65 11.76 1.73
C ALA A 86 -1.83 11.74 2.71
N THR A 87 -1.93 12.77 3.54
CA THR A 87 -3.07 13.05 4.42
C THR A 87 -4.03 14.06 3.83
N GLU A 88 -3.54 14.92 2.92
CA GLU A 88 -4.35 15.90 2.20
C GLU A 88 -3.90 16.00 0.76
N VAL A 89 -4.84 16.02 -0.17
CA VAL A 89 -4.58 16.17 -1.59
C VAL A 89 -5.53 17.16 -2.24
N ASN A 90 -5.11 17.71 -3.39
CA ASN A 90 -6.00 18.37 -4.33
C ASN A 90 -6.12 17.47 -5.57
N ARG A 91 -7.33 17.04 -5.88
CA ARG A 91 -7.61 16.18 -7.04
C ARG A 91 -7.96 17.05 -8.24
N LEU A 92 -7.03 17.09 -9.20
CA LEU A 92 -7.22 17.86 -10.41
C LEU A 92 -8.22 17.16 -11.34
N ASN A 93 -9.11 17.93 -11.96
CA ASN A 93 -10.09 17.47 -12.95
C ASN A 93 -11.02 16.32 -12.47
N ASN A 94 -11.26 16.19 -11.15
CA ASN A 94 -12.03 15.07 -10.58
C ASN A 94 -11.57 13.68 -11.06
N ASN A 95 -10.29 13.55 -11.43
CA ASN A 95 -9.74 12.31 -11.97
C ASN A 95 -9.16 11.44 -10.85
N ALA A 96 -9.46 10.15 -10.88
CA ALA A 96 -9.01 9.19 -9.86
C ALA A 96 -7.59 8.68 -10.08
N SER A 97 -6.92 9.06 -11.16
CA SER A 97 -5.54 8.65 -11.44
C SER A 97 -4.54 9.46 -10.60
N ASP A 98 -3.53 8.79 -10.09
CA ASP A 98 -2.43 9.40 -9.31
C ASP A 98 -1.73 10.56 -10.03
N LYS A 99 -1.72 10.54 -11.36
CA LYS A 99 -1.18 11.63 -12.20
C LYS A 99 -1.86 12.99 -11.92
N PHE A 100 -3.11 12.96 -11.46
CA PHE A 100 -3.90 14.17 -11.16
C PHE A 100 -4.02 14.45 -9.65
N LEU A 101 -3.23 13.76 -8.83
CA LEU A 101 -3.13 14.03 -7.40
C LEU A 101 -2.00 15.02 -7.11
N GLU A 102 -2.35 16.19 -6.61
CA GLU A 102 -1.43 17.15 -6.03
C GLU A 102 -1.41 16.96 -4.52
N ILE A 103 -0.31 16.47 -3.96
CA ILE A 103 -0.14 16.28 -2.52
C ILE A 103 -0.03 17.67 -1.88
N LYS A 104 -0.89 17.96 -0.90
CA LYS A 104 -0.88 19.19 -0.11
C LYS A 104 -0.18 18.96 1.23
N THR A 105 -0.50 17.86 1.88
CA THR A 105 0.12 17.45 3.13
C THR A 105 0.55 16.00 3.04
N PRO A 106 1.86 15.73 2.97
CA PRO A 106 2.36 14.36 2.99
C PRO A 106 2.15 13.71 4.37
N THR A 107 2.02 12.39 4.36
CA THR A 107 2.01 11.59 5.59
C THR A 107 3.40 11.60 6.22
N ASN A 108 3.51 11.88 7.50
CA ASN A 108 4.78 11.72 8.22
C ASN A 108 5.06 10.23 8.50
N VAL A 109 5.85 9.60 7.63
CA VAL A 109 6.17 8.16 7.71
C VAL A 109 6.92 7.82 9.00
N PHE A 110 7.83 8.65 9.44
CA PHE A 110 8.59 8.42 10.68
C PHE A 110 7.68 8.41 11.92
N SER A 111 6.62 9.23 11.91
CA SER A 111 5.61 9.19 12.97
C SER A 111 4.85 7.85 12.97
N LEU A 112 4.52 7.29 11.81
CA LEU A 112 3.89 5.97 11.72
C LEU A 112 4.81 4.87 12.24
N LEU A 113 6.10 4.89 11.87
CA LEU A 113 7.09 3.90 12.30
C LEU A 113 7.26 3.83 13.82
N LYS A 114 7.09 4.94 14.55
CA LYS A 114 7.11 4.96 16.02
C LYS A 114 6.00 4.10 16.65
N HIS A 115 4.87 3.92 15.97
CA HIS A 115 3.75 3.10 16.47
C HIS A 115 3.92 1.60 16.16
N ILE A 116 4.85 1.24 15.28
CA ILE A 116 5.13 -0.14 14.86
C ILE A 116 6.65 -0.44 14.98
N PRO A 117 7.19 -0.53 16.21
CA PRO A 117 8.63 -0.57 16.44
C PRO A 117 9.34 -1.81 15.87
N GLN A 118 8.61 -2.85 15.51
CA GLN A 118 9.15 -4.05 14.84
C GLN A 118 9.28 -3.89 13.31
N CYS A 119 8.75 -2.79 12.75
CA CYS A 119 8.80 -2.53 11.32
C CYS A 119 10.25 -2.33 10.87
N SER A 120 10.67 -3.05 9.84
CA SER A 120 12.00 -2.98 9.23
C SER A 120 11.96 -2.68 7.74
N ALA A 121 10.76 -2.61 7.17
CA ALA A 121 10.59 -2.34 5.75
C ALA A 121 9.39 -1.41 5.48
N VAL A 122 9.59 -0.47 4.56
CA VAL A 122 8.55 0.41 4.02
C VAL A 122 8.37 0.08 2.55
N CYS A 123 7.14 -0.04 2.10
CA CYS A 123 6.80 -0.43 0.73
C CYS A 123 5.91 0.61 0.06
N ALA A 124 6.38 1.19 -1.04
CA ALA A 124 5.54 1.97 -1.95
C ALA A 124 4.80 1.06 -2.93
N THR A 125 3.49 1.20 -3.03
CA THR A 125 2.63 0.42 -3.93
C THR A 125 2.32 1.17 -5.23
N GLY A 126 3.36 1.64 -5.91
CA GLY A 126 3.29 2.37 -7.17
C GLY A 126 4.29 3.52 -7.27
N GLY A 127 4.37 4.13 -8.44
CA GLY A 127 5.36 5.17 -8.75
C GLY A 127 5.18 6.44 -7.92
N LYS A 128 3.95 6.98 -7.86
CA LYS A 128 3.65 8.21 -7.11
C LYS A 128 3.99 8.09 -5.62
N ALA A 129 3.61 6.97 -5.01
CA ALA A 129 3.95 6.68 -3.62
C ALA A 129 5.47 6.56 -3.43
N ALA A 130 6.17 5.94 -4.40
CA ALA A 130 7.62 5.77 -4.31
C ALA A 130 8.38 7.11 -4.42
N GLU A 131 7.94 8.02 -5.29
CA GLU A 131 8.51 9.37 -5.41
C GLU A 131 8.34 10.16 -4.11
N GLU A 132 7.15 10.14 -3.53
CA GLU A 132 6.86 10.82 -2.27
C GLU A 132 7.69 10.25 -1.12
N LEU A 133 7.76 8.92 -0.99
CA LEU A 133 8.57 8.26 0.04
C LEU A 133 10.06 8.53 -0.13
N SER A 134 10.58 8.49 -1.35
CA SER A 134 11.98 8.82 -1.65
C SER A 134 12.36 10.19 -1.10
N SER A 135 11.49 11.19 -1.33
CA SER A 135 11.71 12.56 -0.83
C SER A 135 11.75 12.61 0.70
N GLN A 136 10.84 11.91 1.39
CA GLN A 136 10.77 11.91 2.85
C GLN A 136 11.89 11.11 3.49
N LEU A 137 12.24 9.97 2.91
CA LEU A 137 13.22 9.02 3.47
C LEU A 137 14.67 9.42 3.13
N GLY A 138 14.89 10.36 2.21
CA GLY A 138 16.22 10.71 1.71
C GLY A 138 16.91 9.53 0.98
N ALA A 139 16.13 8.64 0.38
CA ALA A 139 16.61 7.44 -0.29
C ALA A 139 16.23 7.46 -1.78
N GLU A 140 17.06 6.87 -2.63
CA GLU A 140 16.75 6.75 -4.06
C GLU A 140 15.51 5.87 -4.29
N VAL A 141 14.72 6.21 -5.31
CA VAL A 141 13.58 5.39 -5.73
C VAL A 141 14.09 4.06 -6.29
N PRO A 142 13.75 2.91 -5.69
CA PRO A 142 14.18 1.62 -6.23
C PRO A 142 13.54 1.32 -7.59
N LYS A 143 14.13 0.40 -8.35
CA LYS A 143 13.43 -0.19 -9.50
C LYS A 143 12.24 -1.01 -9.00
N THR A 144 11.23 -1.15 -9.86
CA THR A 144 10.04 -1.95 -9.51
C THR A 144 10.41 -3.39 -9.15
N GLY A 145 10.02 -3.82 -7.96
CA GLY A 145 10.34 -5.14 -7.39
C GLY A 145 11.67 -5.21 -6.66
N GLU A 146 12.38 -4.09 -6.50
CA GLU A 146 13.64 -3.99 -5.77
C GLU A 146 13.49 -3.11 -4.52
N CYS A 147 14.55 -3.07 -3.71
CA CYS A 147 14.62 -2.19 -2.54
C CYS A 147 15.94 -1.40 -2.52
N THR A 148 15.91 -0.28 -1.81
CA THR A 148 17.06 0.48 -1.34
C THR A 148 17.04 0.52 0.20
N ARG A 149 18.04 1.14 0.83
CA ARG A 149 18.13 1.27 2.28
C ARG A 149 18.03 2.72 2.69
N PHE A 150 17.48 2.95 3.87
CA PHE A 150 17.54 4.24 4.54
C PHE A 150 17.73 4.06 6.03
N GLU A 151 18.19 5.10 6.69
CA GLU A 151 18.39 5.11 8.16
C GLU A 151 17.45 6.11 8.82
N ASN A 152 16.91 5.73 9.98
CA ASN A 152 16.19 6.63 10.86
C ASN A 152 16.43 6.23 12.32
N ASP A 153 16.75 7.20 13.16
CA ASP A 153 17.03 7.00 14.59
C ASP A 153 18.07 5.85 14.84
N CYS A 154 19.19 5.86 14.09
CA CYS A 154 20.26 4.85 14.14
C CYS A 154 19.79 3.42 13.79
N ARG A 155 18.70 3.28 13.09
CA ARG A 155 18.17 2.00 12.63
C ARG A 155 18.04 1.97 11.12
N GLU A 156 18.51 0.88 10.50
CA GLU A 156 18.40 0.65 9.06
C GLU A 156 17.03 0.06 8.72
N TYR A 157 16.45 0.53 7.60
CA TYR A 157 15.20 0.09 7.02
C TYR A 157 15.37 -0.22 5.55
N LEU A 158 14.54 -1.15 5.03
CA LEU A 158 14.40 -1.39 3.60
C LEU A 158 13.28 -0.54 3.01
N PHE A 159 13.54 0.08 1.87
CA PHE A 159 12.53 0.79 1.09
C PHE A 159 12.26 0.05 -0.21
N TYR A 160 11.10 -0.58 -0.31
CA TYR A 160 10.64 -1.31 -1.50
C TYR A 160 9.77 -0.45 -2.39
N LYS A 161 9.89 -0.67 -3.73
CA LYS A 161 8.91 -0.19 -4.70
C LYS A 161 8.25 -1.37 -5.40
N MET A 162 6.95 -1.54 -5.18
CA MET A 162 6.15 -2.59 -5.82
C MET A 162 5.40 -2.05 -7.04
N PRO A 163 5.03 -2.93 -8.00
CA PRO A 163 4.16 -2.52 -9.08
C PRO A 163 2.83 -2.03 -8.53
N SER A 164 2.23 -1.04 -9.20
CA SER A 164 0.91 -0.55 -8.83
C SER A 164 -0.13 -1.66 -8.90
N SER A 165 -0.99 -1.73 -7.89
CA SER A 165 -2.15 -2.63 -7.87
C SER A 165 -3.30 -2.15 -8.77
N SER A 166 -3.20 -0.98 -9.37
CA SER A 166 -4.19 -0.50 -10.35
C SER A 166 -4.28 -1.45 -11.53
N ARG A 167 -5.48 -1.77 -11.97
CA ARG A 167 -5.70 -2.56 -13.19
C ARG A 167 -5.23 -1.85 -14.46
N ALA A 168 -5.13 -0.53 -14.42
CA ALA A 168 -4.57 0.27 -15.52
C ALA A 168 -3.04 0.17 -15.64
N TYR A 169 -2.35 -0.36 -14.62
CA TYR A 169 -0.91 -0.59 -14.69
C TYR A 169 -0.61 -1.77 -15.63
N PRO A 170 0.28 -1.62 -16.65
CA PRO A 170 0.46 -2.58 -17.72
C PRO A 170 1.26 -3.82 -17.28
N MET A 171 0.71 -4.58 -16.35
CA MET A 171 1.30 -5.82 -15.82
C MET A 171 0.17 -6.78 -15.44
N SER A 172 0.30 -8.08 -15.75
CA SER A 172 -0.68 -9.10 -15.38
C SER A 172 -0.79 -9.25 -13.86
N LEU A 173 -1.94 -9.73 -13.39
CA LEU A 173 -2.19 -9.96 -11.97
C LEU A 173 -1.17 -10.95 -11.38
N GLU A 174 -0.90 -12.03 -12.09
CA GLU A 174 0.04 -13.07 -11.69
C GLU A 174 1.46 -12.50 -11.56
N ARG A 175 1.88 -11.68 -12.52
CA ARG A 175 3.20 -11.04 -12.47
C ARG A 175 3.31 -10.04 -11.32
N LYS A 176 2.26 -9.26 -11.04
CA LYS A 176 2.22 -8.42 -9.83
C LYS A 176 2.38 -9.27 -8.58
N ALA A 177 1.63 -10.37 -8.48
CA ALA A 177 1.69 -11.27 -7.32
C ALA A 177 3.08 -11.86 -7.09
N GLU A 178 3.84 -12.19 -8.14
CA GLU A 178 5.24 -12.65 -8.02
C GLU A 178 6.13 -11.60 -7.33
N PHE A 179 6.02 -10.32 -7.69
CA PHE A 179 6.77 -9.24 -7.04
C PHE A 179 6.43 -9.11 -5.55
N TYR A 180 5.15 -9.11 -5.22
CA TYR A 180 4.70 -9.04 -3.82
C TYR A 180 5.11 -10.29 -3.02
N HIS A 181 5.02 -11.48 -3.62
CA HIS A 181 5.46 -12.72 -3.00
C HIS A 181 6.95 -12.67 -2.65
N LYS A 182 7.80 -12.25 -3.59
CA LYS A 182 9.25 -12.08 -3.36
C LYS A 182 9.52 -11.13 -2.20
N MET A 183 8.91 -9.94 -2.19
CA MET A 183 9.07 -8.96 -1.12
C MET A 183 8.64 -9.55 0.24
N PHE A 184 7.52 -10.25 0.31
CA PHE A 184 7.05 -10.85 1.56
C PHE A 184 7.94 -12.00 2.06
N LEU A 185 8.58 -12.76 1.17
CA LEU A 185 9.62 -13.71 1.54
C LEU A 185 10.86 -13.00 2.12
N GLU A 186 11.37 -11.98 1.43
CA GLU A 186 12.57 -11.23 1.84
C GLU A 186 12.36 -10.50 3.17
N THR A 187 11.15 -10.06 3.48
CA THR A 187 10.79 -9.39 4.75
C THR A 187 10.33 -10.35 5.84
N GLY A 188 10.32 -11.67 5.58
CA GLY A 188 9.92 -12.70 6.53
C GLY A 188 8.44 -12.67 6.90
N ILE A 189 7.57 -12.14 6.04
CA ILE A 189 6.10 -12.13 6.20
C ILE A 189 5.49 -13.47 5.82
N LEU A 190 6.07 -14.15 4.83
CA LEU A 190 5.72 -15.51 4.39
C LEU A 190 6.50 -16.55 5.16
#